data_da0159682cc129b131b73ab3acd75058
#
_entry.id   da0159682cc129b131b73ab3acd75058
#
_cell.length_a   1.000
_cell.length_b   1.000
_cell.length_c   1.000
_cell.angle_alpha   90.00
_cell.angle_beta   90.00
_cell.angle_gamma   90.00
#
_symmetry.space_group_name_H-M   'P 1'
#
loop_
_entity.id
_entity.type
_entity.pdbx_description
1 polymer ?
#
loop_
_entity_poly.entity_id
_entity_poly.type
_entity_poly.pdbx_seq_one_letter_code
_entity_poly.pdbx_strand_id
1 'polypeptide(L)'
;VANKKATDAHSDEGATSAREATIAVVLTHAAELFAERGPAATSIRDIGTRSGVNHGLLFRYLGTKDQLVKAVLNHLADDVAAAARAGAPVTVIAAKTELQLRVVARATLDGFAVGRLQDRFPIAANLISQALSSHEDERTGRMSAANVIALQLAWQLFEPLLRAAIGTEDIPSDELQERLNTEIGRMLRADPRELYQIAFPVN
;
A
#
# COMPACT_ATOMS: atom_id res chain seq x y z
N VAL A 1 16.16 -17.91 -42.85
CA VAL A 1 14.80 -17.78 -42.29
C VAL A 1 14.83 -17.87 -40.76
N ALA A 2 15.73 -18.64 -40.15
CA ALA A 2 15.82 -18.82 -38.69
C ALA A 2 16.33 -17.55 -37.93
N ASN A 3 17.18 -16.74 -38.56
CA ASN A 3 17.79 -15.58 -37.89
C ASN A 3 16.87 -14.36 -37.74
N LYS A 4 15.83 -14.23 -38.57
CA LYS A 4 14.87 -13.13 -38.50
C LYS A 4 13.88 -13.26 -37.31
N LYS A 5 13.53 -14.51 -36.95
CA LYS A 5 12.62 -14.81 -35.84
C LYS A 5 13.23 -14.55 -34.46
N ALA A 6 14.54 -14.70 -34.30
CA ALA A 6 15.26 -14.42 -33.04
C ALA A 6 15.43 -12.92 -32.80
N THR A 7 15.60 -12.11 -33.86
CA THR A 7 15.74 -10.66 -33.77
C THR A 7 14.40 -9.99 -33.45
N ASP A 8 13.30 -10.49 -33.99
CA ASP A 8 11.94 -9.96 -33.72
C ASP A 8 11.48 -10.27 -32.29
N ALA A 9 11.85 -11.42 -31.71
CA ALA A 9 11.54 -11.77 -30.32
C ALA A 9 12.29 -10.87 -29.31
N HIS A 10 13.56 -10.59 -29.58
CA HIS A 10 14.38 -9.74 -28.69
C HIS A 10 13.96 -8.26 -28.71
N SER A 11 13.47 -7.75 -29.85
CA SER A 11 12.94 -6.39 -29.97
C SER A 11 11.59 -6.23 -29.29
N ASP A 12 10.76 -7.28 -29.25
CA ASP A 12 9.44 -7.27 -28.59
C ASP A 12 9.57 -7.35 -27.06
N GLU A 13 10.52 -8.12 -26.53
CA GLU A 13 10.84 -8.19 -25.11
C GLU A 13 11.39 -6.83 -24.58
N GLY A 14 12.27 -6.18 -25.34
CA GLY A 14 12.80 -4.86 -24.98
C GLY A 14 11.72 -3.76 -24.98
N ALA A 15 10.81 -3.80 -25.94
CA ALA A 15 9.71 -2.84 -26.03
C ALA A 15 8.68 -3.05 -24.89
N THR A 16 8.43 -4.29 -24.51
CA THR A 16 7.54 -4.64 -23.38
C THR A 16 8.14 -4.18 -22.05
N SER A 17 9.41 -4.43 -21.80
CA SER A 17 10.14 -4.01 -20.60
C SER A 17 10.18 -2.48 -20.46
N ALA A 18 10.45 -1.75 -21.54
CA ALA A 18 10.44 -0.28 -21.53
C ALA A 18 9.05 0.29 -21.25
N ARG A 19 8.00 -0.35 -21.77
CA ARG A 19 6.60 -0.01 -21.49
C ARG A 19 6.24 -0.23 -20.02
N GLU A 20 6.61 -1.36 -19.46
CA GLU A 20 6.36 -1.70 -18.05
C GLU A 20 7.07 -0.71 -17.11
N ALA A 21 8.33 -0.38 -17.38
CA ALA A 21 9.07 0.63 -16.64
C ALA A 21 8.38 2.01 -16.69
N THR A 22 7.89 2.41 -17.87
CA THR A 22 7.14 3.68 -18.02
C THR A 22 5.85 3.65 -17.22
N ILE A 23 5.10 2.56 -17.24
CA ILE A 23 3.87 2.40 -16.47
C ILE A 23 4.17 2.47 -14.97
N ALA A 24 5.21 1.83 -14.48
CA ALA A 24 5.61 1.86 -13.06
C ALA A 24 5.89 3.30 -12.60
N VAL A 25 6.66 4.08 -13.38
CA VAL A 25 6.90 5.51 -13.08
C VAL A 25 5.60 6.31 -13.00
N VAL A 26 4.70 6.09 -13.95
CA VAL A 26 3.40 6.77 -13.98
C VAL A 26 2.54 6.41 -12.77
N LEU A 27 2.52 5.12 -12.37
CA LEU A 27 1.76 4.66 -11.20
C LEU A 27 2.33 5.23 -9.90
N THR A 28 3.64 5.38 -9.78
CA THR A 28 4.30 6.03 -8.63
C THR A 28 3.84 7.48 -8.51
N HIS A 29 3.90 8.28 -9.58
CA HIS A 29 3.44 9.67 -9.54
C HIS A 29 1.92 9.80 -9.36
N ALA A 30 1.15 8.85 -9.88
CA ALA A 30 -0.29 8.80 -9.62
C ALA A 30 -0.58 8.52 -8.14
N ALA A 31 0.18 7.62 -7.50
CA ALA A 31 0.06 7.32 -6.07
C ALA A 31 0.36 8.54 -5.19
N GLU A 32 1.42 9.29 -5.51
CA GLU A 32 1.75 10.55 -4.82
C GLU A 32 0.58 11.55 -4.90
N LEU A 33 0.05 11.79 -6.11
CA LEU A 33 -1.08 12.68 -6.32
C LEU A 33 -2.35 12.21 -5.62
N PHE A 34 -2.59 10.90 -5.58
CA PHE A 34 -3.73 10.33 -4.87
C PHE A 34 -3.57 10.49 -3.35
N ALA A 35 -2.36 10.34 -2.80
CA ALA A 35 -2.08 10.59 -1.40
C ALA A 35 -2.24 12.08 -1.03
N GLU A 36 -1.85 13.00 -1.93
CA GLU A 36 -1.96 14.44 -1.72
C GLU A 36 -3.41 14.92 -1.70
N ARG A 37 -4.23 14.55 -2.69
CA ARG A 37 -5.54 15.18 -2.93
C ARG A 37 -6.67 14.22 -3.30
N GLY A 38 -6.40 12.94 -3.32
CA GLY A 38 -7.35 11.88 -3.66
C GLY A 38 -7.47 11.62 -5.17
N PRO A 39 -7.94 10.41 -5.55
CA PRO A 39 -8.16 10.09 -6.95
C PRO A 39 -9.26 10.94 -7.60
N ALA A 40 -10.32 11.33 -6.90
CA ALA A 40 -11.39 12.15 -7.48
C ALA A 40 -10.88 13.50 -7.98
N ALA A 41 -10.01 14.16 -7.22
CA ALA A 41 -9.41 15.46 -7.54
C ALA A 41 -8.17 15.37 -8.46
N THR A 42 -7.75 14.17 -8.89
CA THR A 42 -6.59 13.97 -9.75
C THR A 42 -7.01 13.60 -11.16
N SER A 43 -6.63 14.39 -12.15
CA SER A 43 -6.88 14.08 -13.58
C SER A 43 -5.72 13.29 -14.19
N ILE A 44 -5.99 12.58 -15.31
CA ILE A 44 -4.93 11.94 -16.12
C ILE A 44 -3.92 12.99 -16.63
N ARG A 45 -4.39 14.23 -16.86
CA ARG A 45 -3.52 15.33 -17.26
C ARG A 45 -2.52 15.71 -16.18
N ASP A 46 -2.94 15.74 -14.92
CA ASP A 46 -2.05 16.02 -13.79
C ASP A 46 -0.97 14.95 -13.66
N ILE A 47 -1.36 13.68 -13.83
CA ILE A 47 -0.42 12.55 -13.80
C ILE A 47 0.57 12.67 -14.96
N GLY A 48 0.10 12.97 -16.17
CA GLY A 48 0.96 13.18 -17.32
C GLY A 48 1.96 14.31 -17.11
N THR A 49 1.50 15.42 -16.56
CA THR A 49 2.37 16.56 -16.23
C THR A 49 3.43 16.19 -15.19
N ARG A 50 3.04 15.48 -14.10
CA ARG A 50 3.94 15.07 -13.02
C ARG A 50 4.95 14.01 -13.49
N SER A 51 4.53 13.03 -14.29
CA SER A 51 5.38 11.93 -14.77
C SER A 51 6.19 12.26 -16.04
N GLY A 52 5.91 13.37 -16.71
CA GLY A 52 6.51 13.71 -18.01
C GLY A 52 6.05 12.83 -19.17
N VAL A 53 5.01 12.02 -19.00
CA VAL A 53 4.50 11.08 -20.01
C VAL A 53 3.31 11.69 -20.77
N ASN A 54 3.30 11.49 -22.09
CA ASN A 54 2.25 12.01 -22.96
C ASN A 54 0.86 11.47 -22.58
N HIS A 55 -0.13 12.36 -22.50
CA HIS A 55 -1.52 12.06 -22.12
C HIS A 55 -2.18 10.97 -22.96
N GLY A 56 -1.91 10.97 -24.27
CA GLY A 56 -2.49 9.98 -25.19
C GLY A 56 -2.02 8.56 -24.88
N LEU A 57 -0.76 8.41 -24.46
CA LEU A 57 -0.21 7.14 -24.00
C LEU A 57 -0.83 6.70 -22.68
N LEU A 58 -1.01 7.64 -21.74
CA LEU A 58 -1.62 7.34 -20.44
C LEU A 58 -3.05 6.83 -20.59
N PHE A 59 -3.86 7.49 -21.42
CA PHE A 59 -5.23 7.08 -21.66
C PHE A 59 -5.31 5.66 -22.24
N ARG A 60 -4.38 5.34 -23.14
CA ARG A 60 -4.31 4.01 -23.78
C ARG A 60 -3.84 2.91 -22.82
N TYR A 61 -3.02 3.24 -21.81
CA TYR A 61 -2.45 2.26 -20.87
C TYR A 61 -3.29 2.10 -19.60
N LEU A 62 -3.89 3.17 -19.11
CA LEU A 62 -4.54 3.19 -17.79
C LEU A 62 -6.07 3.08 -17.87
N GLY A 63 -6.67 3.30 -19.05
CA GLY A 63 -8.11 3.12 -19.29
C GLY A 63 -8.98 4.07 -18.47
N THR A 64 -10.01 3.52 -17.83
CA THR A 64 -10.95 4.27 -17.01
C THR A 64 -10.34 4.71 -15.67
N LYS A 65 -11.02 5.61 -14.97
CA LYS A 65 -10.59 6.06 -13.63
C LYS A 65 -10.49 4.90 -12.65
N ASP A 66 -11.47 4.00 -12.64
CA ASP A 66 -11.46 2.82 -11.77
C ASP A 66 -10.29 1.88 -12.10
N GLN A 67 -9.99 1.71 -13.39
CA GLN A 67 -8.83 0.92 -13.80
C GLN A 67 -7.51 1.55 -13.37
N LEU A 68 -7.39 2.86 -13.43
CA LEU A 68 -6.24 3.59 -12.92
C LEU A 68 -6.12 3.44 -11.41
N VAL A 69 -7.21 3.63 -10.64
CA VAL A 69 -7.22 3.46 -9.19
C VAL A 69 -6.83 2.02 -8.81
N LYS A 70 -7.40 1.03 -9.49
CA LYS A 70 -7.03 -0.38 -9.33
C LYS A 70 -5.54 -0.61 -9.58
N ALA A 71 -5.00 -0.07 -10.68
CA ALA A 71 -3.59 -0.23 -11.01
C ALA A 71 -2.67 0.39 -9.96
N VAL A 72 -3.00 1.58 -9.45
CA VAL A 72 -2.24 2.25 -8.38
C VAL A 72 -2.29 1.44 -7.08
N LEU A 73 -3.46 0.96 -6.66
CA LEU A 73 -3.61 0.17 -5.44
C LEU A 73 -2.79 -1.13 -5.49
N ASN A 74 -2.83 -1.84 -6.62
CA ASN A 74 -2.05 -3.06 -6.80
C ASN A 74 -0.55 -2.78 -6.88
N HIS A 75 -0.13 -1.71 -7.57
CA HIS A 75 1.27 -1.29 -7.64
C HIS A 75 1.85 -1.01 -6.24
N LEU A 76 1.13 -0.27 -5.40
CA LEU A 76 1.56 0.01 -4.03
C LEU A 76 1.63 -1.26 -3.16
N ALA A 77 0.67 -2.16 -3.30
CA ALA A 77 0.69 -3.44 -2.58
C ALA A 77 1.90 -4.30 -2.98
N ASP A 78 2.21 -4.35 -4.28
CA ASP A 78 3.36 -5.07 -4.80
C ASP A 78 4.68 -4.44 -4.33
N ASP A 79 4.76 -3.12 -4.28
CA ASP A 79 5.93 -2.36 -3.82
C ASP A 79 6.25 -2.65 -2.35
N VAL A 80 5.24 -2.64 -1.47
CA VAL A 80 5.41 -3.00 -0.05
C VAL A 80 5.84 -4.46 0.09
N ALA A 81 5.16 -5.37 -0.61
CA ALA A 81 5.49 -6.80 -0.56
C ALA A 81 6.88 -7.10 -1.12
N ALA A 82 7.31 -6.40 -2.17
CA ALA A 82 8.64 -6.54 -2.73
C ALA A 82 9.73 -6.05 -1.78
N ALA A 83 9.52 -4.89 -1.13
CA ALA A 83 10.45 -4.36 -0.14
C ALA A 83 10.60 -5.31 1.06
N ALA A 84 9.50 -5.86 1.56
CA ALA A 84 9.50 -6.82 2.66
C ALA A 84 10.26 -8.12 2.28
N ARG A 85 10.00 -8.67 1.10
CA ARG A 85 10.70 -9.88 0.61
C ARG A 85 12.18 -9.65 0.37
N ALA A 86 12.57 -8.45 -0.03
CA ALA A 86 13.97 -8.08 -0.21
C ALA A 86 14.71 -7.80 1.09
N GLY A 87 14.04 -7.87 2.26
CA GLY A 87 14.64 -7.52 3.54
C GLY A 87 15.04 -6.05 3.63
N ALA A 88 14.30 -5.16 2.98
CA ALA A 88 14.56 -3.73 3.03
C ALA A 88 14.51 -3.20 4.48
N PRO A 89 15.22 -2.11 4.80
CA PRO A 89 15.15 -1.48 6.12
C PRO A 89 13.70 -1.19 6.52
N VAL A 90 13.39 -1.34 7.80
CA VAL A 90 12.04 -1.12 8.34
C VAL A 90 11.51 0.27 7.98
N THR A 91 12.35 1.30 8.01
CA THR A 91 12.00 2.67 7.62
C THR A 91 11.54 2.78 6.17
N VAL A 92 12.11 1.99 5.25
CA VAL A 92 11.72 1.96 3.82
C VAL A 92 10.35 1.28 3.66
N ILE A 93 10.15 0.13 4.33
CA ILE A 93 8.87 -0.58 4.30
C ILE A 93 7.77 0.32 4.88
N ALA A 94 8.06 1.01 5.96
CA ALA A 94 7.16 1.93 6.61
C ALA A 94 6.70 3.08 5.70
N ALA A 95 7.64 3.78 5.08
CA ALA A 95 7.31 4.88 4.17
C ALA A 95 6.43 4.41 3.00
N LYS A 96 6.72 3.22 2.44
CA LYS A 96 5.90 2.61 1.38
C LYS A 96 4.49 2.27 1.87
N THR A 97 4.39 1.73 3.07
CA THR A 97 3.11 1.39 3.69
C THR A 97 2.28 2.63 4.01
N GLU A 98 2.91 3.68 4.53
CA GLU A 98 2.26 4.96 4.78
C GLU A 98 1.63 5.52 3.50
N LEU A 99 2.39 5.55 2.41
CA LEU A 99 1.87 5.99 1.11
C LEU A 99 0.68 5.14 0.67
N GLN A 100 0.77 3.81 0.78
CA GLN A 100 -0.33 2.90 0.45
C GLN A 100 -1.58 3.19 1.28
N LEU A 101 -1.44 3.30 2.61
CA LEU A 101 -2.56 3.56 3.52
C LEU A 101 -3.22 4.91 3.24
N ARG A 102 -2.43 5.95 2.95
CA ARG A 102 -2.94 7.27 2.58
C ARG A 102 -3.77 7.23 1.29
N VAL A 103 -3.28 6.50 0.27
CA VAL A 103 -4.02 6.32 -0.99
C VAL A 103 -5.30 5.51 -0.78
N VAL A 104 -5.26 4.43 0.00
CA VAL A 104 -6.43 3.62 0.36
C VAL A 104 -7.49 4.48 1.06
N ALA A 105 -7.09 5.28 2.06
CA ALA A 105 -8.01 6.15 2.79
C ALA A 105 -8.64 7.20 1.87
N ARG A 106 -7.84 7.90 1.07
CA ARG A 106 -8.34 8.92 0.12
C ARG A 106 -9.29 8.31 -0.92
N ALA A 107 -8.90 7.17 -1.52
CA ALA A 107 -9.75 6.51 -2.49
C ALA A 107 -11.09 6.05 -1.88
N THR A 108 -11.06 5.54 -0.64
CA THR A 108 -12.28 5.15 0.08
C THR A 108 -13.19 6.35 0.37
N LEU A 109 -12.62 7.46 0.84
CA LEU A 109 -13.35 8.71 1.10
C LEU A 109 -13.91 9.34 -0.19
N ASP A 110 -13.22 9.18 -1.31
CA ASP A 110 -13.68 9.61 -2.63
C ASP A 110 -14.78 8.69 -3.23
N GLY A 111 -15.19 7.63 -2.50
CA GLY A 111 -16.28 6.74 -2.88
C GLY A 111 -15.87 5.57 -3.78
N PHE A 112 -14.57 5.33 -4.00
CA PHE A 112 -14.13 4.15 -4.73
C PHE A 112 -14.29 2.89 -3.88
N ALA A 113 -14.77 1.81 -4.50
CA ALA A 113 -14.94 0.51 -3.84
C ALA A 113 -13.59 -0.23 -3.72
N VAL A 114 -12.66 0.32 -2.92
CA VAL A 114 -11.26 -0.16 -2.81
C VAL A 114 -11.19 -1.67 -2.58
N GLY A 115 -12.02 -2.23 -1.72
CA GLY A 115 -12.05 -3.67 -1.44
C GLY A 115 -12.45 -4.55 -2.64
N ARG A 116 -13.00 -3.96 -3.73
CA ARG A 116 -13.29 -4.66 -4.98
C ARG A 116 -12.30 -4.33 -6.10
N LEU A 117 -11.68 -3.16 -6.01
CA LEU A 117 -10.71 -2.72 -7.01
C LEU A 117 -9.33 -3.33 -6.76
N GLN A 118 -8.93 -3.47 -5.50
CA GLN A 118 -7.65 -4.07 -5.16
C GLN A 118 -7.76 -5.60 -5.21
N ASP A 119 -6.87 -6.24 -5.97
CA ASP A 119 -6.90 -7.70 -6.15
C ASP A 119 -6.17 -8.45 -5.03
N ARG A 120 -5.20 -7.80 -4.38
CA ARG A 120 -4.31 -8.42 -3.39
C ARG A 120 -4.15 -7.55 -2.16
N PHE A 121 -4.24 -8.20 -1.00
CA PHE A 121 -4.08 -7.56 0.31
C PHE A 121 -2.99 -8.31 1.10
N PRO A 122 -1.70 -8.18 0.73
CA PRO A 122 -0.63 -8.98 1.32
C PRO A 122 -0.51 -8.77 2.84
N ILE A 123 -0.67 -7.55 3.32
CA ILE A 123 -0.66 -7.23 4.75
C ILE A 123 -1.82 -7.93 5.47
N ALA A 124 -3.03 -7.79 4.96
CA ALA A 124 -4.20 -8.43 5.55
C ALA A 124 -4.09 -9.97 5.51
N ALA A 125 -3.58 -10.54 4.42
CA ALA A 125 -3.36 -11.98 4.31
C ALA A 125 -2.38 -12.49 5.38
N ASN A 126 -1.30 -11.76 5.63
CA ASN A 126 -0.32 -12.10 6.65
C ASN A 126 -0.92 -12.01 8.07
N LEU A 127 -1.61 -10.91 8.39
CA LEU A 127 -2.29 -10.74 9.68
C LEU A 127 -3.37 -11.80 9.93
N ILE A 128 -4.14 -12.16 8.89
CA ILE A 128 -5.13 -13.23 8.98
C ILE A 128 -4.43 -14.57 9.27
N SER A 129 -3.35 -14.90 8.56
CA SER A 129 -2.59 -16.13 8.78
C SER A 129 -2.09 -16.23 10.23
N GLN A 130 -1.54 -15.15 10.77
CA GLN A 130 -1.08 -15.10 12.16
C GLN A 130 -2.24 -15.22 13.16
N ALA A 131 -3.32 -14.48 12.95
CA ALA A 131 -4.46 -14.55 13.84
C ALA A 131 -5.09 -15.95 13.84
N LEU A 132 -5.18 -16.60 12.69
CA LEU A 132 -5.74 -17.96 12.59
C LEU A 132 -4.87 -19.03 13.29
N SER A 133 -3.56 -18.83 13.37
CA SER A 133 -2.69 -19.74 14.10
C SER A 133 -2.87 -19.67 15.63
N SER A 134 -3.45 -18.59 16.14
CA SER A 134 -3.56 -18.27 17.56
C SER A 134 -5.00 -18.28 18.11
N HIS A 135 -6.00 -18.36 17.23
CA HIS A 135 -7.41 -18.36 17.61
C HIS A 135 -8.06 -19.68 17.20
N GLU A 136 -8.87 -20.26 18.09
CA GLU A 136 -9.59 -21.51 17.83
C GLU A 136 -10.73 -21.34 16.81
N ASP A 137 -11.35 -20.14 16.77
CA ASP A 137 -12.44 -19.81 15.87
C ASP A 137 -11.93 -18.90 14.73
N GLU A 138 -12.14 -19.32 13.47
CA GLU A 138 -11.72 -18.60 12.27
C GLU A 138 -12.32 -17.19 12.20
N ARG A 139 -13.58 -17.02 12.57
CA ARG A 139 -14.25 -15.73 12.52
C ARG A 139 -13.62 -14.76 13.51
N THR A 140 -13.31 -15.22 14.71
CA THR A 140 -12.60 -14.44 15.74
C THR A 140 -11.21 -14.04 15.25
N GLY A 141 -10.44 -14.96 14.67
CA GLY A 141 -9.13 -14.66 14.10
C GLY A 141 -9.20 -13.59 13.00
N ARG A 142 -10.15 -13.71 12.06
CA ARG A 142 -10.36 -12.71 11.00
C ARG A 142 -10.75 -11.34 11.56
N MET A 143 -11.60 -11.30 12.59
CA MET A 143 -11.97 -10.04 13.24
C MET A 143 -10.79 -9.42 13.99
N SER A 144 -9.94 -10.21 14.64
CA SER A 144 -8.72 -9.73 15.27
C SER A 144 -7.78 -9.09 14.24
N ALA A 145 -7.56 -9.73 13.10
CA ALA A 145 -6.77 -9.17 12.01
C ALA A 145 -7.37 -7.84 11.48
N ALA A 146 -8.70 -7.77 11.32
CA ALA A 146 -9.38 -6.54 10.90
C ALA A 146 -9.22 -5.40 11.92
N ASN A 147 -9.31 -5.71 13.22
CA ASN A 147 -9.11 -4.73 14.29
C ASN A 147 -7.67 -4.20 14.32
N VAL A 148 -6.67 -5.06 14.08
CA VAL A 148 -5.28 -4.63 13.95
C VAL A 148 -5.11 -3.67 12.77
N ILE A 149 -5.68 -3.98 11.60
CA ILE A 149 -5.64 -3.09 10.43
C ILE A 149 -6.30 -1.75 10.77
N ALA A 150 -7.45 -1.77 11.43
CA ALA A 150 -8.16 -0.54 11.83
C ALA A 150 -7.34 0.30 12.82
N LEU A 151 -6.72 -0.33 13.83
CA LEU A 151 -5.83 0.33 14.79
C LEU A 151 -4.66 1.01 14.08
N GLN A 152 -3.98 0.28 13.20
CA GLN A 152 -2.84 0.81 12.45
C GLN A 152 -3.24 1.97 11.52
N LEU A 153 -4.35 1.82 10.78
CA LEU A 153 -4.89 2.88 9.93
C LEU A 153 -5.21 4.14 10.74
N ALA A 154 -5.86 3.98 11.90
CA ALA A 154 -6.24 5.11 12.74
C ALA A 154 -5.00 5.87 13.23
N TRP A 155 -4.00 5.20 13.79
CA TRP A 155 -2.79 5.83 14.26
C TRP A 155 -1.96 6.43 13.12
N GLN A 156 -1.83 5.74 11.98
CA GLN A 156 -1.08 6.25 10.83
C GLN A 156 -1.68 7.53 10.24
N LEU A 157 -3.01 7.64 10.21
CA LEU A 157 -3.69 8.76 9.56
C LEU A 157 -4.06 9.89 10.53
N PHE A 158 -4.31 9.56 11.79
CA PHE A 158 -4.89 10.47 12.76
C PHE A 158 -4.05 10.64 14.03
N GLU A 159 -2.76 10.24 14.03
CA GLU A 159 -1.89 10.33 15.21
C GLU A 159 -1.97 11.68 15.93
N PRO A 160 -1.81 12.85 15.26
CA PRO A 160 -1.86 14.15 15.95
C PRO A 160 -3.22 14.40 16.64
N LEU A 161 -4.32 14.02 15.96
CA LEU A 161 -5.65 14.13 16.52
C LEU A 161 -5.85 13.20 17.72
N LEU A 162 -5.41 11.96 17.61
CA LEU A 162 -5.56 10.96 18.67
C LEU A 162 -4.76 11.38 19.91
N ARG A 163 -3.51 11.80 19.74
CA ARG A 163 -2.67 12.30 20.84
C ARG A 163 -3.31 13.47 21.57
N ALA A 164 -3.78 14.48 20.82
CA ALA A 164 -4.43 15.64 21.41
C ALA A 164 -5.73 15.26 22.13
N ALA A 165 -6.52 14.34 21.56
CA ALA A 165 -7.79 13.93 22.15
C ALA A 165 -7.64 13.16 23.47
N ILE A 166 -6.53 12.45 23.68
CA ILE A 166 -6.29 11.65 24.88
C ILE A 166 -5.18 12.23 25.79
N GLY A 167 -4.60 13.40 25.43
CA GLY A 167 -3.60 14.10 26.23
C GLY A 167 -2.28 13.33 26.34
N THR A 168 -1.75 12.86 25.21
CA THR A 168 -0.51 12.08 25.13
C THR A 168 0.51 12.66 24.17
N GLU A 169 0.48 13.98 23.96
CA GLU A 169 1.40 14.69 23.06
C GLU A 169 2.86 14.63 23.54
N ASP A 170 3.05 14.41 24.85
CA ASP A 170 4.35 14.29 25.50
C ASP A 170 4.99 12.90 25.37
N ILE A 171 4.24 11.86 24.95
CA ILE A 171 4.80 10.52 24.77
C ILE A 171 5.72 10.51 23.54
N PRO A 172 6.99 10.07 23.67
CA PRO A 172 7.88 9.87 22.53
C PRO A 172 7.31 8.91 21.50
N SER A 173 7.61 9.12 20.21
CA SER A 173 7.05 8.28 19.14
C SER A 173 7.50 6.81 19.21
N ASP A 174 8.71 6.55 19.69
CA ASP A 174 9.24 5.20 19.92
C ASP A 174 8.48 4.48 21.06
N GLU A 175 8.19 5.16 22.16
CA GLU A 175 7.38 4.61 23.26
C GLU A 175 5.95 4.33 22.79
N LEU A 176 5.35 5.24 22.02
CA LEU A 176 4.02 5.03 21.46
C LEU A 176 3.99 3.79 20.55
N GLN A 177 5.01 3.64 19.68
CA GLN A 177 5.11 2.50 18.79
C GLN A 177 5.22 1.18 19.57
N GLU A 178 6.00 1.14 20.64
CA GLU A 178 6.15 -0.04 21.51
C GLU A 178 4.81 -0.42 22.17
N ARG A 179 4.06 0.57 22.65
CA ARG A 179 2.72 0.36 23.20
C ARG A 179 1.73 -0.17 22.17
N LEU A 180 1.73 0.39 20.95
CA LEU A 180 0.90 -0.08 19.84
C LEU A 180 1.26 -1.52 19.45
N ASN A 181 2.54 -1.86 19.35
CA ASN A 181 2.98 -3.21 19.07
C ASN A 181 2.54 -4.20 20.15
N THR A 182 2.60 -3.79 21.43
CA THR A 182 2.10 -4.60 22.54
C THR A 182 0.60 -4.88 22.39
N GLU A 183 -0.19 -3.87 22.03
CA GLU A 183 -1.63 -4.04 21.84
C GLU A 183 -1.95 -4.92 20.62
N ILE A 184 -1.24 -4.73 19.51
CA ILE A 184 -1.34 -5.61 18.34
C ILE A 184 -1.04 -7.07 18.73
N GLY A 185 0.01 -7.30 19.53
CA GLY A 185 0.33 -8.64 20.04
C GLY A 185 -0.82 -9.25 20.85
N ARG A 186 -1.45 -8.47 21.71
CA ARG A 186 -2.63 -8.94 22.46
C ARG A 186 -3.80 -9.31 21.55
N MET A 187 -4.09 -8.47 20.55
CA MET A 187 -5.17 -8.72 19.59
C MET A 187 -4.93 -9.98 18.76
N LEU A 188 -3.70 -10.20 18.34
CA LEU A 188 -3.31 -11.38 17.57
C LEU A 188 -3.00 -12.60 18.45
N ARG A 189 -2.96 -12.45 19.77
CA ARG A 189 -2.46 -13.45 20.74
C ARG A 189 -1.05 -13.97 20.40
N ALA A 190 -0.22 -13.09 19.84
CA ALA A 190 1.16 -13.36 19.44
C ALA A 190 2.16 -12.71 20.39
N ASP A 191 3.39 -13.22 20.45
CA ASP A 191 4.47 -12.54 21.18
C ASP A 191 4.77 -11.19 20.47
N PRO A 192 4.73 -10.04 21.18
CA PRO A 192 5.05 -8.75 20.60
C PRO A 192 6.41 -8.70 19.91
N ARG A 193 7.38 -9.54 20.32
CA ARG A 193 8.70 -9.61 19.70
C ARG A 193 8.70 -10.22 18.31
N GLU A 194 7.72 -11.07 17.99
CA GLU A 194 7.54 -11.66 16.67
C GLU A 194 6.88 -10.68 15.68
N LEU A 195 6.24 -9.63 16.20
CA LEU A 195 5.55 -8.62 15.41
C LEU A 195 6.47 -7.57 14.77
N TYR A 196 7.74 -7.50 15.18
CA TYR A 196 8.70 -6.52 14.65
C TYR A 196 8.88 -6.56 13.13
N GLN A 197 8.49 -7.65 12.49
CA GLN A 197 8.51 -7.77 11.02
C GLN A 197 7.27 -7.18 10.33
N ILE A 198 6.25 -6.75 11.09
CA ILE A 198 4.95 -6.32 10.55
C ILE A 198 4.58 -4.91 11.03
N ALA A 199 5.30 -4.40 12.02
CA ALA A 199 4.99 -3.10 12.61
C ALA A 199 5.22 -1.96 11.61
N PHE A 200 4.18 -1.19 11.39
CA PHE A 200 4.28 0.09 10.73
C PHE A 200 4.84 1.11 11.73
N PRO A 201 5.93 1.79 11.45
CA PRO A 201 6.39 2.87 12.33
C PRO A 201 5.35 3.98 12.34
N VAL A 202 5.11 4.51 13.52
CA VAL A 202 4.43 5.80 13.72
C VAL A 202 5.44 6.89 13.37
N ASN A 203 5.02 7.92 12.68
CA ASN A 203 5.89 9.04 12.25
C ASN A 203 6.43 9.86 13.42
#